data_efa046479a3f031d5d1dfdf1aaf18aea
#
_entry.id   efa046479a3f031d5d1dfdf1aaf18aea
#
_cell.length_a   1.000
_cell.length_b   1.000
_cell.length_c   1.000
_cell.angle_alpha   90.00
_cell.angle_beta   90.00
_cell.angle_gamma   90.00
#
_symmetry.space_group_name_H-M   'P 1'
#
loop_
_entity.id
_entity.type
_entity.pdbx_description
1 polymer ?
#
loop_
_entity_poly.entity_id
_entity_poly.type
_entity_poly.pdbx_seq_one_letter_code
_entity_poly.pdbx_strand_id
1 'polypeptide(L)'
;MAGAFDLAGRLALVTGGASGIGAGICEVLTEAGARVVIADRDEAGAQARIAQGAAIGHVPVDLTDEAAIVAACARVVERHGSPWLLVNNAGLQHREMLLDGTLAHWERIHAVNARAPFLMIREVARAMIAAGAGGRIVNCASSGLVGQFVQGLAAYTASKGAIAALTTSAAFELAEHGITVNTVLPGGVGTPGAIGAEGPPPIGPGNRKPPLGTCTPRDIASAVLYFATPMAARVTNQVLAVDGGFTIT
;
A
#
# COMPACT_ATOMS: atom_id res chain seq x y z
N MET A 1 -20.44 -15.87 -16.18
CA MET A 1 -19.62 -16.21 -15.01
C MET A 1 -18.67 -15.04 -14.78
N ALA A 2 -18.66 -14.45 -13.60
CA ALA A 2 -17.66 -13.45 -13.26
C ALA A 2 -16.26 -14.06 -13.42
N GLY A 3 -15.31 -13.32 -13.99
CA GLY A 3 -13.94 -13.78 -14.16
C GLY A 3 -13.27 -14.03 -12.82
N ALA A 4 -12.25 -14.87 -12.78
CA ALA A 4 -11.52 -15.21 -11.55
C ALA A 4 -10.94 -13.99 -10.81
N PHE A 5 -10.71 -12.90 -11.53
CA PHE A 5 -10.18 -11.62 -11.02
C PHE A 5 -11.23 -10.50 -11.01
N ASP A 6 -12.52 -10.84 -11.03
CA ASP A 6 -13.61 -9.87 -11.05
C ASP A 6 -13.83 -9.25 -9.66
N LEU A 7 -13.79 -7.92 -9.62
CA LEU A 7 -14.08 -7.10 -8.45
C LEU A 7 -15.32 -6.21 -8.67
N ALA A 8 -16.22 -6.60 -9.60
CA ALA A 8 -17.38 -5.81 -9.98
C ALA A 8 -18.15 -5.28 -8.75
N GLY A 9 -18.27 -3.96 -8.67
CA GLY A 9 -18.96 -3.24 -7.61
C GLY A 9 -18.27 -3.20 -6.24
N ARG A 10 -17.15 -3.91 -6.04
CA ARG A 10 -16.39 -3.88 -4.80
C ARG A 10 -15.71 -2.52 -4.60
N LEU A 11 -15.90 -1.92 -3.42
CA LEU A 11 -15.25 -0.67 -3.08
C LEU A 11 -13.80 -0.93 -2.62
N ALA A 12 -12.85 -0.25 -3.23
CA ALA A 12 -11.44 -0.25 -2.84
C ALA A 12 -11.00 1.13 -2.36
N LEU A 13 -10.34 1.19 -1.21
CA LEU A 13 -9.70 2.38 -0.66
C LEU A 13 -8.18 2.22 -0.81
N VAL A 14 -7.53 3.11 -1.57
CA VAL A 14 -6.09 3.04 -1.86
C VAL A 14 -5.39 4.27 -1.31
N THR A 15 -4.47 4.09 -0.37
CA THR A 15 -3.63 5.19 0.12
C THR A 15 -2.46 5.46 -0.84
N GLY A 16 -2.14 6.74 -1.08
CA GLY A 16 -1.08 7.10 -2.03
C GLY A 16 -1.43 6.79 -3.49
N GLY A 17 -2.73 6.83 -3.83
CA GLY A 17 -3.23 6.47 -5.15
C GLY A 17 -3.04 7.52 -6.24
N ALA A 18 -2.59 8.73 -5.89
CA ALA A 18 -2.43 9.82 -6.84
C ALA A 18 -1.26 9.61 -7.82
N SER A 19 -0.24 8.82 -7.45
CA SER A 19 0.97 8.64 -8.25
C SER A 19 1.63 7.27 -8.06
N GLY A 20 2.66 6.98 -8.87
CA GLY A 20 3.56 5.84 -8.71
C GLY A 20 2.86 4.49 -8.67
N ILE A 21 3.25 3.63 -7.71
CA ILE A 21 2.66 2.30 -7.53
C ILE A 21 1.15 2.40 -7.26
N GLY A 22 0.74 3.36 -6.42
CA GLY A 22 -0.67 3.55 -6.08
C GLY A 22 -1.55 3.88 -7.29
N ALA A 23 -1.07 4.70 -8.22
CA ALA A 23 -1.78 4.98 -9.46
C ALA A 23 -1.98 3.70 -10.31
N GLY A 24 -0.91 2.89 -10.46
CA GLY A 24 -1.04 1.60 -11.16
C GLY A 24 -1.98 0.62 -10.46
N ILE A 25 -2.03 0.65 -9.12
CA ILE A 25 -3.01 -0.14 -8.35
C ILE A 25 -4.43 0.34 -8.66
N CYS A 26 -4.68 1.65 -8.65
CA CYS A 26 -6.00 2.19 -8.99
C CYS A 26 -6.45 1.77 -10.40
N GLU A 27 -5.55 1.86 -11.39
CA GLU A 27 -5.82 1.45 -12.76
C GLU A 27 -6.23 -0.03 -12.84
N VAL A 28 -5.40 -0.93 -12.32
CA VAL A 28 -5.63 -2.38 -12.40
C VAL A 28 -6.89 -2.81 -11.63
N LEU A 29 -7.14 -2.22 -10.45
CA LEU A 29 -8.35 -2.53 -9.69
C LEU A 29 -9.62 -2.04 -10.42
N THR A 30 -9.56 -0.87 -11.07
CA THR A 30 -10.69 -0.35 -11.86
C THR A 30 -10.93 -1.20 -13.11
N GLU A 31 -9.89 -1.63 -13.81
CA GLU A 31 -9.98 -2.57 -14.93
C GLU A 31 -10.64 -3.89 -14.51
N ALA A 32 -10.42 -4.32 -13.26
CA ALA A 32 -11.08 -5.49 -12.67
C ALA A 32 -12.51 -5.21 -12.17
N GLY A 33 -13.07 -4.02 -12.39
CA GLY A 33 -14.44 -3.65 -12.04
C GLY A 33 -14.61 -3.08 -10.63
N ALA A 34 -13.53 -2.82 -9.88
CA ALA A 34 -13.63 -2.20 -8.58
C ALA A 34 -14.03 -0.71 -8.67
N ARG A 35 -14.73 -0.25 -7.65
CA ARG A 35 -15.00 1.17 -7.41
C ARG A 35 -13.87 1.73 -6.52
N VAL A 36 -12.90 2.43 -7.11
CA VAL A 36 -11.71 2.88 -6.39
C VAL A 36 -11.89 4.28 -5.83
N VAL A 37 -11.59 4.46 -4.52
CA VAL A 37 -11.45 5.77 -3.88
C VAL A 37 -9.99 5.95 -3.47
N ILE A 38 -9.41 7.10 -3.85
CA ILE A 38 -8.03 7.46 -3.52
C ILE A 38 -8.01 8.21 -2.18
N ALA A 39 -7.14 7.79 -1.26
CA ALA A 39 -6.79 8.55 -0.06
C ALA A 39 -5.38 9.11 -0.24
N ASP A 40 -5.27 10.40 -0.52
CA ASP A 40 -4.00 11.07 -0.80
C ASP A 40 -4.06 12.55 -0.40
N ARG A 41 -2.91 13.15 -0.13
CA ARG A 41 -2.79 14.60 0.07
C ARG A 41 -2.65 15.37 -1.26
N ASP A 42 -2.23 14.68 -2.34
CA ASP A 42 -2.10 15.25 -3.68
C ASP A 42 -3.45 15.25 -4.40
N GLU A 43 -4.18 16.35 -4.23
CA GLU A 43 -5.49 16.54 -4.84
C GLU A 43 -5.40 16.57 -6.37
N ALA A 44 -4.39 17.27 -6.93
CA ALA A 44 -4.24 17.41 -8.38
C ALA A 44 -3.97 16.05 -9.05
N GLY A 45 -3.06 15.25 -8.47
CA GLY A 45 -2.78 13.90 -8.95
C GLY A 45 -4.01 13.00 -8.83
N ALA A 46 -4.76 13.06 -7.73
CA ALA A 46 -5.97 12.28 -7.54
C ALA A 46 -7.07 12.66 -8.55
N GLN A 47 -7.29 13.96 -8.81
CA GLN A 47 -8.24 14.43 -9.82
C GLN A 47 -7.84 13.97 -11.23
N ALA A 48 -6.54 13.97 -11.55
CA ALA A 48 -6.08 13.43 -12.83
C ALA A 48 -6.41 11.93 -12.98
N ARG A 49 -6.31 11.12 -11.91
CA ARG A 49 -6.70 9.70 -11.92
C ARG A 49 -8.20 9.52 -12.11
N ILE A 50 -9.01 10.36 -11.45
CA ILE A 50 -10.48 10.35 -11.63
C ILE A 50 -10.84 10.71 -13.08
N ALA A 51 -10.23 11.75 -13.64
CA ALA A 51 -10.48 12.16 -15.03
C ALA A 51 -10.10 11.07 -16.05
N GLN A 52 -9.13 10.23 -15.74
CA GLN A 52 -8.71 9.06 -16.53
C GLN A 52 -9.58 7.82 -16.31
N GLY A 53 -10.57 7.88 -15.42
CA GLY A 53 -11.44 6.75 -15.09
C GLY A 53 -10.80 5.70 -14.17
N ALA A 54 -9.63 5.98 -13.58
CA ALA A 54 -8.93 5.05 -12.67
C ALA A 54 -9.41 5.13 -11.21
N ALA A 55 -10.31 6.05 -10.89
CA ALA A 55 -10.97 6.14 -9.58
C ALA A 55 -12.32 6.84 -9.71
N ILE A 56 -13.22 6.59 -8.75
CA ILE A 56 -14.55 7.23 -8.67
C ILE A 56 -14.58 8.40 -7.69
N GLY A 57 -13.53 8.59 -6.89
CA GLY A 57 -13.48 9.64 -5.87
C GLY A 57 -12.13 9.75 -5.20
N HIS A 58 -11.99 10.84 -4.46
CA HIS A 58 -10.81 11.19 -3.68
C HIS A 58 -11.22 11.68 -2.29
N VAL A 59 -10.46 11.29 -1.28
CA VAL A 59 -10.53 11.85 0.07
C VAL A 59 -9.15 12.41 0.43
N PRO A 60 -9.03 13.75 0.62
CA PRO A 60 -7.77 14.35 1.03
C PRO A 60 -7.44 13.94 2.46
N VAL A 61 -6.21 13.49 2.69
CA VAL A 61 -5.75 13.06 4.01
C VAL A 61 -4.24 13.25 4.18
N ASP A 62 -3.86 13.86 5.28
CA ASP A 62 -2.48 13.80 5.78
C ASP A 62 -2.34 12.55 6.67
N LEU A 63 -1.56 11.59 6.21
CA LEU A 63 -1.33 10.33 6.92
C LEU A 63 -0.43 10.49 8.16
N THR A 64 0.08 11.69 8.45
CA THR A 64 0.77 11.98 9.71
C THR A 64 -0.20 12.38 10.83
N ASP A 65 -1.46 12.67 10.52
CA ASP A 65 -2.49 13.13 11.45
C ASP A 65 -3.55 12.05 11.68
N GLU A 66 -3.65 11.54 12.91
CA GLU A 66 -4.65 10.54 13.30
C GLU A 66 -6.09 11.03 13.10
N ALA A 67 -6.38 12.28 13.50
CA ALA A 67 -7.74 12.81 13.37
C ALA A 67 -8.15 12.94 11.90
N ALA A 68 -7.21 13.33 11.02
CA ALA A 68 -7.43 13.38 9.58
C ALA A 68 -7.71 12.00 9.00
N ILE A 69 -6.99 10.95 9.44
CA ILE A 69 -7.20 9.56 9.01
C ILE A 69 -8.60 9.08 9.42
N VAL A 70 -8.96 9.24 10.69
CA VAL A 70 -10.29 8.84 11.21
C VAL A 70 -11.41 9.53 10.42
N ALA A 71 -11.30 10.85 10.23
CA ALA A 71 -12.28 11.62 9.48
C ALA A 71 -12.34 11.22 8.00
N ALA A 72 -11.20 10.89 7.37
CA ALA A 72 -11.15 10.43 5.98
C ALA A 72 -11.85 9.07 5.82
N CYS A 73 -11.58 8.10 6.70
CA CYS A 73 -12.25 6.80 6.70
C CYS A 73 -13.76 6.94 6.90
N ALA A 74 -14.20 7.76 7.85
CA ALA A 74 -15.62 8.03 8.08
C ALA A 74 -16.30 8.62 6.83
N ARG A 75 -15.67 9.61 6.16
CA ARG A 75 -16.19 10.19 4.91
C ARG A 75 -16.29 9.17 3.78
N VAL A 76 -15.35 8.24 3.66
CA VAL A 76 -15.42 7.17 2.66
C VAL A 76 -16.61 6.28 2.92
N VAL A 77 -16.81 5.85 4.17
CA VAL A 77 -17.94 4.99 4.57
C VAL A 77 -19.29 5.71 4.34
N GLU A 78 -19.38 6.96 4.72
CA GLU A 78 -20.61 7.78 4.55
C GLU A 78 -20.98 7.93 3.07
N ARG A 79 -20.02 8.22 2.20
CA ARG A 79 -20.27 8.55 0.79
C ARG A 79 -20.35 7.35 -0.14
N HIS A 80 -19.61 6.30 0.15
CA HIS A 80 -19.40 5.19 -0.77
C HIS A 80 -19.77 3.83 -0.20
N GLY A 81 -19.99 3.73 1.11
CA GLY A 81 -20.20 2.49 1.86
C GLY A 81 -18.91 1.92 2.40
N SER A 82 -19.00 0.75 3.06
CA SER A 82 -17.84 0.06 3.62
C SER A 82 -16.90 -0.43 2.50
N PRO A 83 -15.58 -0.14 2.58
CA PRO A 83 -14.63 -0.73 1.66
C PRO A 83 -14.60 -2.26 1.78
N TRP A 84 -14.54 -2.94 0.64
CA TRP A 84 -14.19 -4.35 0.53
C TRP A 84 -12.68 -4.57 0.58
N LEU A 85 -11.92 -3.62 0.02
CA LEU A 85 -10.47 -3.66 -0.07
C LEU A 85 -9.87 -2.39 0.52
N LEU A 86 -8.90 -2.56 1.41
CA LEU A 86 -7.96 -1.52 1.80
C LEU A 86 -6.57 -1.84 1.23
N VAL A 87 -5.95 -0.88 0.54
CA VAL A 87 -4.55 -0.98 0.14
C VAL A 87 -3.72 0.11 0.83
N ASN A 88 -2.89 -0.29 1.78
CA ASN A 88 -1.91 0.57 2.41
C ASN A 88 -0.65 0.64 1.54
N ASN A 89 -0.64 1.56 0.57
CA ASN A 89 0.45 1.74 -0.38
C ASN A 89 1.28 3.00 -0.10
N ALA A 90 0.68 4.06 0.44
CA ALA A 90 1.39 5.30 0.72
C ALA A 90 2.68 5.07 1.52
N GLY A 91 3.74 5.80 1.17
CA GLY A 91 5.01 5.68 1.87
C GLY A 91 6.00 6.77 1.50
N LEU A 92 6.89 7.08 2.44
CA LEU A 92 8.03 7.97 2.27
C LEU A 92 9.32 7.14 2.28
N GLN A 93 10.26 7.48 1.40
CA GLN A 93 11.54 6.77 1.25
C GLN A 93 12.73 7.73 1.27
N HIS A 94 12.66 8.83 2.03
CA HIS A 94 13.80 9.71 2.21
C HIS A 94 14.92 8.96 2.95
N ARG A 95 16.17 9.34 2.68
CA ARG A 95 17.38 8.67 3.17
C ARG A 95 18.13 9.58 4.14
N GLU A 96 18.57 9.00 5.24
CA GLU A 96 19.49 9.62 6.21
C GLU A 96 20.48 8.56 6.69
N MET A 97 21.79 8.87 6.71
CA MET A 97 22.77 7.89 7.19
C MET A 97 22.50 7.54 8.65
N LEU A 98 22.73 6.28 9.03
CA LEU A 98 22.36 5.78 10.37
C LEU A 98 22.96 6.62 11.50
N LEU A 99 24.23 7.00 11.36
CA LEU A 99 24.93 7.77 12.42
C LEU A 99 24.56 9.25 12.46
N ASP A 100 23.99 9.79 11.38
CA ASP A 100 23.54 11.17 11.27
C ASP A 100 22.01 11.28 11.41
N GLY A 101 21.33 10.15 11.61
CA GLY A 101 19.89 10.03 11.63
C GLY A 101 19.25 10.83 12.77
N THR A 102 18.28 11.67 12.40
CA THR A 102 17.54 12.50 13.35
C THR A 102 16.25 11.81 13.84
N LEU A 103 15.86 12.08 15.08
CA LEU A 103 14.57 11.59 15.59
C LEU A 103 13.40 12.13 14.76
N ALA A 104 13.46 13.37 14.31
CA ALA A 104 12.42 13.99 13.49
C ALA A 104 12.23 13.24 12.16
N HIS A 105 13.33 12.84 11.49
CA HIS A 105 13.26 12.02 10.28
C HIS A 105 12.65 10.64 10.58
N TRP A 106 13.13 9.97 11.63
CA TRP A 106 12.60 8.69 12.08
C TRP A 106 11.09 8.74 12.32
N GLU A 107 10.63 9.70 13.12
CA GLU A 107 9.22 9.86 13.45
C GLU A 107 8.36 10.16 12.22
N ARG A 108 8.84 11.03 11.32
CA ARG A 108 8.12 11.35 10.07
C ARG A 108 7.95 10.10 9.19
N ILE A 109 9.01 9.31 9.01
CA ILE A 109 8.94 8.06 8.23
C ILE A 109 7.98 7.06 8.88
N HIS A 110 8.07 6.87 10.20
CA HIS A 110 7.20 5.93 10.92
C HIS A 110 5.75 6.41 10.99
N ALA A 111 5.50 7.70 11.06
CA ALA A 111 4.14 8.26 11.03
C ALA A 111 3.40 7.82 9.75
N VAL A 112 4.04 7.98 8.59
CA VAL A 112 3.42 7.64 7.29
C VAL A 112 3.47 6.14 7.01
N ASN A 113 4.62 5.49 7.23
CA ASN A 113 4.84 4.13 6.76
C ASN A 113 4.36 3.04 7.73
N ALA A 114 4.22 3.33 9.02
CA ALA A 114 3.86 2.33 10.03
C ALA A 114 2.59 2.70 10.81
N ARG A 115 2.56 3.91 11.44
CA ARG A 115 1.40 4.35 12.22
C ARG A 115 0.14 4.53 11.37
N ALA A 116 0.26 5.16 10.19
CA ALA A 116 -0.89 5.35 9.32
C ALA A 116 -1.51 4.03 8.85
N PRO A 117 -0.77 3.02 8.35
CA PRO A 117 -1.34 1.69 8.09
C PRO A 117 -2.07 1.06 9.26
N PHE A 118 -1.53 1.17 10.49
CA PHE A 118 -2.23 0.71 11.69
C PHE A 118 -3.59 1.39 11.86
N LEU A 119 -3.63 2.72 11.76
CA LEU A 119 -4.86 3.51 11.90
C LEU A 119 -5.85 3.22 10.77
N MET A 120 -5.37 3.13 9.53
CA MET A 120 -6.22 2.77 8.37
C MET A 120 -6.83 1.37 8.52
N ILE A 121 -6.04 0.39 8.96
CA ILE A 121 -6.53 -0.98 9.23
C ILE A 121 -7.59 -0.92 10.32
N ARG A 122 -7.34 -0.23 11.44
CA ARG A 122 -8.27 -0.10 12.56
C ARG A 122 -9.63 0.45 12.11
N GLU A 123 -9.63 1.58 11.41
CA GLU A 123 -10.88 2.24 11.02
C GLU A 123 -11.62 1.49 9.91
N VAL A 124 -10.91 1.01 8.90
CA VAL A 124 -11.55 0.28 7.79
C VAL A 124 -12.02 -1.10 8.23
N ALA A 125 -11.28 -1.82 9.07
CA ALA A 125 -11.73 -3.11 9.60
C ALA A 125 -12.98 -2.97 10.46
N ARG A 126 -13.12 -1.91 11.26
CA ARG A 126 -14.37 -1.61 11.98
C ARG A 126 -15.56 -1.48 11.02
N ALA A 127 -15.38 -0.79 9.91
CA ALA A 127 -16.43 -0.66 8.90
C ALA A 127 -16.74 -1.98 8.20
N MET A 128 -15.71 -2.79 7.86
CA MET A 128 -15.87 -4.11 7.26
C MET A 128 -16.64 -5.06 8.20
N ILE A 129 -16.30 -5.08 9.49
CA ILE A 129 -16.97 -5.89 10.52
C ILE A 129 -18.43 -5.45 10.67
N ALA A 130 -18.67 -4.15 10.77
CA ALA A 130 -20.05 -3.63 10.88
C ALA A 130 -20.91 -3.97 9.65
N ALA A 131 -20.30 -4.04 8.46
CA ALA A 131 -21.00 -4.44 7.23
C ALA A 131 -21.21 -5.97 7.11
N GLY A 132 -20.49 -6.79 7.87
CA GLY A 132 -20.64 -8.25 7.91
C GLY A 132 -20.29 -8.99 6.61
N ALA A 133 -19.61 -8.32 5.67
CA ALA A 133 -19.32 -8.88 4.34
C ALA A 133 -17.91 -9.49 4.20
N GLY A 134 -17.13 -9.50 5.29
CA GLY A 134 -15.70 -9.79 5.24
C GLY A 134 -14.92 -8.67 4.55
N GLY A 135 -13.68 -8.93 4.13
CA GLY A 135 -12.86 -7.92 3.47
C GLY A 135 -11.47 -8.39 3.08
N ARG A 136 -10.71 -7.48 2.48
CA ARG A 136 -9.32 -7.67 2.06
C ARG A 136 -8.48 -6.48 2.49
N ILE A 137 -7.32 -6.75 3.05
CA ILE A 137 -6.33 -5.72 3.37
C ILE A 137 -5.01 -6.14 2.74
N VAL A 138 -4.42 -5.26 1.96
CA VAL A 138 -3.11 -5.48 1.32
C VAL A 138 -2.17 -4.35 1.72
N ASN A 139 -1.08 -4.73 2.36
CA ASN A 139 -0.05 -3.80 2.80
C ASN A 139 1.15 -3.83 1.85
N CYS A 140 1.58 -2.67 1.35
CA CYS A 140 2.79 -2.54 0.55
C CYS A 140 3.99 -2.27 1.48
N ALA A 141 4.80 -3.30 1.72
CA ALA A 141 6.07 -3.17 2.44
C ALA A 141 7.22 -2.84 1.48
N SER A 142 8.30 -3.63 1.43
CA SER A 142 9.45 -3.41 0.53
C SER A 142 10.31 -4.66 0.44
N SER A 143 10.85 -4.95 -0.73
CA SER A 143 11.94 -5.94 -0.92
C SER A 143 13.25 -5.57 -0.18
N GLY A 144 13.35 -4.34 0.34
CA GLY A 144 14.38 -3.96 1.29
C GLY A 144 14.45 -4.85 2.54
N LEU A 145 13.34 -5.50 2.91
CA LEU A 145 13.29 -6.47 4.01
C LEU A 145 13.96 -7.80 3.69
N VAL A 146 14.16 -8.10 2.41
CA VAL A 146 14.69 -9.38 1.90
C VAL A 146 15.97 -9.22 1.07
N GLY A 147 16.69 -8.10 1.24
CA GLY A 147 18.01 -7.89 0.67
C GLY A 147 18.15 -6.77 -0.36
N GLN A 148 17.08 -6.22 -0.89
CA GLN A 148 17.14 -5.11 -1.84
C GLN A 148 17.18 -3.76 -1.11
N PHE A 149 18.30 -3.42 -0.52
CA PHE A 149 18.46 -2.16 0.22
C PHE A 149 19.65 -1.33 -0.29
N VAL A 150 19.63 -0.05 0.04
CA VAL A 150 20.71 0.92 -0.17
C VAL A 150 20.97 1.66 1.14
N GLN A 151 22.12 2.34 1.22
CA GLN A 151 22.48 3.14 2.40
C GLN A 151 21.43 4.23 2.71
N GLY A 152 21.34 4.61 3.97
CA GLY A 152 20.46 5.68 4.43
C GLY A 152 18.99 5.26 4.63
N LEU A 153 18.63 3.99 4.48
CA LEU A 153 17.26 3.50 4.61
C LEU A 153 16.92 2.91 5.99
N ALA A 154 17.68 3.19 7.05
CA ALA A 154 17.44 2.58 8.37
C ALA A 154 15.99 2.83 8.87
N ALA A 155 15.54 4.09 8.91
CA ALA A 155 14.18 4.44 9.33
C ALA A 155 13.12 3.83 8.38
N TYR A 156 13.35 3.89 7.08
CA TYR A 156 12.46 3.33 6.08
C TYR A 156 12.31 1.81 6.25
N THR A 157 13.42 1.07 6.27
CA THR A 157 13.40 -0.40 6.39
C THR A 157 12.75 -0.84 7.70
N ALA A 158 13.06 -0.17 8.81
CA ALA A 158 12.42 -0.42 10.10
C ALA A 158 10.90 -0.21 10.03
N SER A 159 10.44 0.89 9.40
CA SER A 159 9.02 1.16 9.23
C SER A 159 8.31 0.12 8.35
N LYS A 160 8.98 -0.40 7.32
CA LYS A 160 8.45 -1.47 6.47
C LYS A 160 8.46 -2.83 7.18
N GLY A 161 9.41 -3.07 8.08
CA GLY A 161 9.39 -4.21 9.02
C GLY A 161 8.20 -4.16 9.98
N ALA A 162 7.86 -2.97 10.48
CA ALA A 162 6.67 -2.78 11.31
C ALA A 162 5.38 -3.16 10.58
N ILE A 163 5.25 -2.85 9.28
CA ILE A 163 4.10 -3.27 8.46
C ILE A 163 4.01 -4.80 8.39
N ALA A 164 5.12 -5.49 8.18
CA ALA A 164 5.14 -6.95 8.08
C ALA A 164 4.67 -7.59 9.41
N ALA A 165 5.16 -7.10 10.55
CA ALA A 165 4.72 -7.54 11.86
C ALA A 165 3.24 -7.21 12.13
N LEU A 166 2.80 -6.00 11.79
CA LEU A 166 1.40 -5.59 11.90
C LEU A 166 0.48 -6.48 11.06
N THR A 167 0.91 -6.88 9.86
CA THR A 167 0.15 -7.80 9.00
C THR A 167 -0.14 -9.11 9.71
N THR A 168 0.84 -9.68 10.41
CA THR A 168 0.67 -10.95 11.14
C THR A 168 -0.38 -10.85 12.24
N SER A 169 -0.30 -9.80 13.08
CA SER A 169 -1.28 -9.59 14.15
C SER A 169 -2.68 -9.32 13.60
N ALA A 170 -2.78 -8.43 12.62
CA ALA A 170 -4.07 -8.10 12.00
C ALA A 170 -4.69 -9.29 11.25
N ALA A 171 -3.88 -10.13 10.59
CA ALA A 171 -4.36 -11.33 9.93
C ALA A 171 -4.96 -12.34 10.92
N PHE A 172 -4.35 -12.48 12.08
CA PHE A 172 -4.86 -13.35 13.15
C PHE A 172 -6.15 -12.81 13.75
N GLU A 173 -6.16 -11.53 14.17
CA GLU A 173 -7.30 -10.93 14.86
C GLU A 173 -8.54 -10.76 13.97
N LEU A 174 -8.34 -10.50 12.66
CA LEU A 174 -9.43 -10.22 11.72
C LEU A 174 -9.96 -11.46 10.98
N ALA A 175 -9.31 -12.62 11.12
CA ALA A 175 -9.69 -13.85 10.41
C ALA A 175 -11.10 -14.32 10.77
N GLU A 176 -11.52 -14.22 12.04
CA GLU A 176 -12.87 -14.60 12.48
C GLU A 176 -13.98 -13.77 11.81
N HIS A 177 -13.65 -12.57 11.34
CA HIS A 177 -14.56 -11.68 10.62
C HIS A 177 -14.52 -11.88 9.08
N GLY A 178 -13.80 -12.90 8.59
CA GLY A 178 -13.66 -13.16 7.14
C GLY A 178 -12.80 -12.12 6.40
N ILE A 179 -11.95 -11.39 7.14
CA ILE A 179 -11.04 -10.39 6.57
C ILE A 179 -9.65 -11.01 6.45
N THR A 180 -9.07 -10.99 5.25
CA THR A 180 -7.69 -11.41 5.03
C THR A 180 -6.75 -10.22 5.00
N VAL A 181 -5.52 -10.39 5.54
CA VAL A 181 -4.49 -9.35 5.54
C VAL A 181 -3.20 -9.94 4.99
N ASN A 182 -2.67 -9.35 3.91
CA ASN A 182 -1.49 -9.84 3.21
C ASN A 182 -0.50 -8.70 2.91
N THR A 183 0.73 -9.05 2.58
CA THR A 183 1.81 -8.09 2.27
C THR A 183 2.35 -8.32 0.87
N VAL A 184 2.52 -7.24 0.12
CA VAL A 184 3.31 -7.22 -1.12
C VAL A 184 4.65 -6.54 -0.80
N LEU A 185 5.76 -7.10 -1.31
CA LEU A 185 7.10 -6.51 -1.26
C LEU A 185 7.48 -6.01 -2.66
N PRO A 186 7.23 -4.74 -2.98
CA PRO A 186 7.71 -4.17 -4.23
C PRO A 186 9.24 -4.17 -4.29
N GLY A 187 9.77 -4.57 -5.44
CA GLY A 187 11.17 -4.35 -5.81
C GLY A 187 11.42 -2.91 -6.25
N GLY A 188 12.50 -2.69 -6.98
CA GLY A 188 12.78 -1.39 -7.58
C GLY A 188 11.73 -1.03 -8.62
N VAL A 189 11.03 0.08 -8.40
CA VAL A 189 10.03 0.66 -9.32
C VAL A 189 10.37 2.13 -9.51
N GLY A 190 10.53 2.56 -10.77
CA GLY A 190 10.80 3.95 -11.12
C GLY A 190 9.58 4.84 -10.89
N THR A 191 9.33 5.23 -9.65
CA THR A 191 8.20 6.10 -9.27
C THR A 191 8.66 7.52 -8.99
N PRO A 192 7.76 8.53 -9.09
CA PRO A 192 8.08 9.90 -8.69
C PRO A 192 8.62 9.99 -7.25
N GLY A 193 8.06 9.23 -6.31
CA GLY A 193 8.51 9.20 -4.92
C GLY A 193 9.90 8.59 -4.73
N ALA A 194 10.28 7.59 -5.51
CA ALA A 194 11.62 6.99 -5.47
C ALA A 194 12.67 7.93 -6.13
N ILE A 195 12.30 8.57 -7.25
CA ILE A 195 13.17 9.51 -7.97
C ILE A 195 13.38 10.80 -7.17
N GLY A 196 12.33 11.33 -6.54
CA GLY A 196 12.37 12.52 -5.70
C GLY A 196 12.78 12.28 -4.24
N ALA A 197 13.24 11.07 -3.90
CA ALA A 197 13.65 10.76 -2.53
C ALA A 197 14.92 11.53 -2.16
N GLU A 198 14.83 12.35 -1.12
CA GLU A 198 15.92 13.18 -0.60
C GLU A 198 16.94 12.32 0.18
N GLY A 199 18.16 12.87 0.35
CA GLY A 199 19.22 12.30 1.17
C GLY A 199 20.43 11.79 0.37
N PRO A 200 21.34 11.01 0.99
CA PRO A 200 22.57 10.55 0.36
C PRO A 200 22.30 9.70 -0.89
N PRO A 201 23.29 9.58 -1.80
CA PRO A 201 23.17 8.72 -2.98
C PRO A 201 22.77 7.28 -2.59
N PRO A 202 21.90 6.63 -3.38
CA PRO A 202 21.41 5.29 -3.07
C PRO A 202 22.47 4.22 -3.43
N ILE A 203 23.54 4.08 -2.64
CA ILE A 203 24.60 3.08 -2.86
C ILE A 203 24.27 1.82 -2.06
N GLY A 204 24.33 0.66 -2.70
CA GLY A 204 24.14 -0.61 -2.01
C GLY A 204 23.70 -1.76 -2.92
N PRO A 205 23.48 -2.95 -2.33
CA PRO A 205 23.02 -4.13 -3.06
C PRO A 205 21.76 -3.89 -3.91
N GLY A 206 20.89 -2.98 -3.47
CA GLY A 206 19.65 -2.63 -4.18
C GLY A 206 19.82 -2.06 -5.58
N ASN A 207 21.06 -1.66 -5.95
CA ASN A 207 21.39 -1.16 -7.29
C ASN A 207 21.66 -2.26 -8.32
N ARG A 208 21.71 -3.52 -7.91
CA ARG A 208 21.86 -4.63 -8.86
C ARG A 208 20.62 -4.68 -9.77
N LYS A 209 20.85 -5.03 -11.03
CA LYS A 209 19.75 -5.19 -11.99
C LYS A 209 19.07 -6.55 -11.73
N PRO A 210 17.75 -6.57 -11.49
CA PRO A 210 17.03 -7.83 -11.37
C PRO A 210 17.05 -8.64 -12.67
N PRO A 211 17.07 -9.98 -12.62
CA PRO A 211 17.13 -10.84 -13.83
C PRO A 211 16.01 -10.59 -14.82
N LEU A 212 14.78 -10.35 -14.32
CA LEU A 212 13.59 -10.09 -15.14
C LEU A 212 13.38 -8.58 -15.43
N GLY A 213 14.32 -7.74 -15.01
CA GLY A 213 14.23 -6.28 -15.14
C GLY A 213 13.54 -5.59 -13.97
N THR A 214 13.55 -4.26 -14.03
CA THR A 214 12.90 -3.39 -13.04
C THR A 214 11.38 -3.49 -13.18
N CYS A 215 10.70 -3.61 -12.06
CA CYS A 215 9.23 -3.69 -12.04
C CYS A 215 8.57 -2.37 -12.43
N THR A 216 7.37 -2.47 -12.97
CA THR A 216 6.46 -1.36 -13.23
C THR A 216 5.40 -1.26 -12.11
N PRO A 217 4.69 -0.13 -11.98
CA PRO A 217 3.54 -0.04 -11.08
C PRO A 217 2.48 -1.13 -11.32
N ARG A 218 2.26 -1.55 -12.57
CA ARG A 218 1.29 -2.61 -12.91
C ARG A 218 1.71 -3.98 -12.45
N ASP A 219 3.01 -4.29 -12.41
CA ASP A 219 3.51 -5.56 -11.87
C ASP A 219 3.15 -5.70 -10.39
N ILE A 220 3.35 -4.63 -9.62
CA ILE A 220 2.97 -4.59 -8.20
C ILE A 220 1.44 -4.68 -8.04
N ALA A 221 0.70 -3.95 -8.87
CA ALA A 221 -0.75 -3.93 -8.85
C ALA A 221 -1.37 -5.31 -9.12
N SER A 222 -0.74 -6.13 -9.96
CA SER A 222 -1.18 -7.50 -10.25
C SER A 222 -1.16 -8.41 -9.01
N ALA A 223 -0.14 -8.26 -8.15
CA ALA A 223 -0.09 -8.97 -6.87
C ALA A 223 -1.15 -8.48 -5.88
N VAL A 224 -1.40 -7.16 -5.85
CA VAL A 224 -2.49 -6.58 -5.06
C VAL A 224 -3.84 -7.10 -5.54
N LEU A 225 -4.08 -7.15 -6.86
CA LEU A 225 -5.29 -7.69 -7.45
C LEU A 225 -5.51 -9.16 -7.03
N TYR A 226 -4.48 -10.00 -7.10
CA TYR A 226 -4.60 -11.39 -6.65
C TYR A 226 -5.13 -11.48 -5.22
N PHE A 227 -4.52 -10.76 -4.25
CA PHE A 227 -4.97 -10.78 -2.86
C PHE A 227 -6.37 -10.17 -2.65
N ALA A 228 -6.81 -9.27 -3.53
CA ALA A 228 -8.11 -8.63 -3.47
C ALA A 228 -9.26 -9.55 -3.92
N THR A 229 -8.98 -10.59 -4.70
CA THR A 229 -10.00 -11.41 -5.34
C THR A 229 -10.61 -12.46 -4.42
N PRO A 230 -11.79 -13.01 -4.77
CA PRO A 230 -12.36 -14.17 -4.09
C PRO A 230 -11.46 -15.41 -4.12
N MET A 231 -10.57 -15.56 -5.11
CA MET A 231 -9.61 -16.67 -5.19
C MET A 231 -8.66 -16.71 -4.00
N ALA A 232 -8.32 -15.55 -3.44
CA ALA A 232 -7.48 -15.43 -2.26
C ALA A 232 -8.26 -15.51 -0.93
N ALA A 233 -9.50 -16.00 -0.93
CA ALA A 233 -10.36 -16.02 0.27
C ALA A 233 -9.79 -16.84 1.45
N ARG A 234 -8.83 -17.72 1.21
CA ARG A 234 -8.13 -18.53 2.25
C ARG A 234 -6.64 -18.17 2.34
N VAL A 235 -6.24 -17.05 1.73
CA VAL A 235 -4.86 -16.57 1.72
C VAL A 235 -4.77 -15.38 2.68
N THR A 236 -4.16 -15.58 3.84
CA THR A 236 -3.94 -14.51 4.84
C THR A 236 -2.55 -14.66 5.45
N ASN A 237 -1.98 -13.58 5.95
CA ASN A 237 -0.62 -13.50 6.47
C ASN A 237 0.45 -13.98 5.47
N GLN A 238 0.20 -13.81 4.17
CA GLN A 238 1.17 -14.17 3.14
C GLN A 238 1.97 -12.94 2.70
N VAL A 239 3.21 -13.22 2.31
CA VAL A 239 4.13 -12.21 1.79
C VAL A 239 4.48 -12.59 0.36
N LEU A 240 4.24 -11.69 -0.60
CA LEU A 240 4.56 -11.88 -2.01
C LEU A 240 5.54 -10.81 -2.48
N ALA A 241 6.76 -11.22 -2.81
CA ALA A 241 7.74 -10.33 -3.43
C ALA A 241 7.47 -10.21 -4.93
N VAL A 242 7.48 -8.95 -5.41
CA VAL A 242 7.40 -8.61 -6.84
C VAL A 242 8.61 -7.72 -7.13
N ASP A 243 9.74 -8.33 -7.41
CA ASP A 243 11.06 -7.70 -7.44
C ASP A 243 11.90 -8.01 -8.70
N GLY A 244 11.27 -8.63 -9.72
CA GLY A 244 11.96 -9.04 -10.95
C GLY A 244 13.00 -10.13 -10.73
N GLY A 245 12.89 -10.89 -9.62
CA GLY A 245 13.85 -11.94 -9.25
C GLY A 245 15.10 -11.39 -8.55
N PHE A 246 15.09 -10.19 -8.03
CA PHE A 246 16.22 -9.59 -7.32
C PHE A 246 16.71 -10.47 -6.16
N THR A 247 15.81 -11.05 -5.40
CA THR A 247 16.13 -11.81 -4.17
C THR A 247 16.78 -13.17 -4.42
N ILE A 248 16.84 -13.63 -5.65
CA ILE A 248 17.50 -14.90 -6.03
C ILE A 248 18.89 -14.72 -6.66
N THR A 249 19.45 -13.50 -6.65
CA THR A 249 20.75 -13.16 -7.26
C THR A 249 21.79 -12.66 -6.26
#